data_f37240088418941cdfe2ddbc036a8dcc
#
_entry.id   f37240088418941cdfe2ddbc036a8dcc
#
_cell.length_a   1.000
_cell.length_b   1.000
_cell.length_c   1.000
_cell.angle_alpha   90.00
_cell.angle_beta   90.00
_cell.angle_gamma   90.00
#
_symmetry.space_group_name_H-M   'P 1'
#
loop_
_entity.id
_entity.type
_entity.pdbx_description
1 polymer ?
#
loop_
_entity_poly.entity_id
_entity_poly.type
_entity_poly.pdbx_seq_one_letter_code
_entity_poly.pdbx_strand_id
1 'polypeptide(L)'
;MVHGYNKPDTKEGLRASIRHIRTMTSSPIGFNALIEKGSDKYLQRMSEWIDIALDEGIRFFVTSLGKPDWVCERVHAKGGVVYHDVTNRTHAKKGIDCGVDGLICVNDRAGGHLGDMSMEEMYEDLSDLGVPLICAGGIGSEKELIAAMKMGYDGVQMGTRFIATDECTTPQDYKDAIVNAKEDDITWTTKLTGVPIAVIETKGSKKHSNWIIRRLLKSRFKHRVRVLI
;
A
#
# COMPACT_ATOMS: atom_id res chain seq x y z
N MET A 1 0.61 5.21 -7.42
CA MET A 1 -0.09 5.69 -6.21
C MET A 1 -0.11 7.22 -6.24
N VAL A 2 -1.29 7.83 -6.24
CA VAL A 2 -1.40 9.29 -6.32
C VAL A 2 -1.42 9.84 -4.91
N HIS A 3 -0.26 10.17 -4.36
CA HIS A 3 -0.15 11.05 -3.21
C HIS A 3 0.66 12.28 -3.62
N GLY A 4 -0.04 13.41 -3.70
CA GLY A 4 0.58 14.70 -4.01
C GLY A 4 1.50 15.16 -2.89
N TYR A 5 2.74 14.77 -2.94
CA TYR A 5 3.78 15.10 -1.96
C TYR A 5 4.02 16.61 -1.78
N ASN A 6 3.68 17.40 -2.79
CA ASN A 6 3.95 18.84 -2.83
C ASN A 6 2.68 19.71 -2.89
N LYS A 7 1.47 19.13 -2.70
CA LYS A 7 0.22 19.89 -2.75
C LYS A 7 -0.55 19.74 -1.44
N PRO A 8 -1.35 20.75 -1.04
CA PRO A 8 -2.17 20.68 0.15
C PRO A 8 -3.03 19.41 0.16
N ASP A 9 -3.25 18.85 1.35
CA ASP A 9 -4.15 17.72 1.60
C ASP A 9 -5.61 18.17 1.46
N THR A 10 -5.97 18.64 0.27
CA THR A 10 -7.26 19.20 -0.11
C THR A 10 -7.84 18.50 -1.33
N LYS A 11 -9.12 18.70 -1.57
CA LYS A 11 -9.84 18.18 -2.76
C LYS A 11 -9.22 18.69 -4.06
N GLU A 12 -8.91 19.98 -4.11
CA GLU A 12 -8.27 20.65 -5.25
C GLU A 12 -6.85 20.13 -5.46
N GLY A 13 -6.12 19.90 -4.38
CA GLY A 13 -4.77 19.34 -4.42
C GLY A 13 -4.76 17.92 -4.98
N LEU A 14 -5.72 17.07 -4.60
CA LEU A 14 -5.86 15.72 -5.15
C LEU A 14 -6.19 15.77 -6.65
N ARG A 15 -7.21 16.56 -7.08
CA ARG A 15 -7.54 16.73 -8.50
C ARG A 15 -6.33 17.19 -9.32
N ALA A 16 -5.63 18.21 -8.83
CA ALA A 16 -4.45 18.73 -9.49
C ALA A 16 -3.33 17.69 -9.60
N SER A 17 -3.18 16.82 -8.60
CA SER A 17 -2.18 15.73 -8.60
C SER A 17 -2.53 14.66 -9.62
N ILE A 18 -3.79 14.23 -9.69
CA ILE A 18 -4.25 13.24 -10.69
C ILE A 18 -4.05 13.79 -12.09
N ARG A 19 -4.47 15.04 -12.35
CA ARG A 19 -4.30 15.70 -13.65
C ARG A 19 -2.84 15.85 -14.03
N HIS A 20 -1.98 16.19 -13.07
CA HIS A 20 -0.54 16.27 -13.32
C HIS A 20 0.04 14.92 -13.74
N ILE A 21 -0.32 13.82 -13.07
CA ILE A 21 0.12 12.47 -13.49
C ILE A 21 -0.38 12.16 -14.90
N ARG A 22 -1.61 12.56 -15.25
CA ARG A 22 -2.15 12.38 -16.60
C ARG A 22 -1.40 13.14 -17.68
N THR A 23 -0.67 14.21 -17.35
CA THR A 23 0.24 14.86 -18.32
C THR A 23 1.50 14.06 -18.61
N MET A 24 1.86 13.11 -17.71
CA MET A 24 3.07 12.28 -17.84
C MET A 24 2.80 10.91 -18.43
N THR A 25 1.55 10.43 -18.36
CA THR A 25 1.20 9.09 -18.86
C THR A 25 -0.27 8.99 -19.26
N SER A 26 -0.51 8.26 -20.35
CA SER A 26 -1.85 7.80 -20.79
C SER A 26 -2.20 6.41 -20.22
N SER A 27 -1.24 5.71 -19.62
CA SER A 27 -1.47 4.37 -19.04
C SER A 27 -2.48 4.41 -17.88
N PRO A 28 -3.16 3.30 -17.59
CA PRO A 28 -4.02 3.22 -16.41
C PRO A 28 -3.27 3.56 -15.13
N ILE A 29 -3.89 4.37 -14.29
CA ILE A 29 -3.40 4.68 -12.94
C ILE A 29 -4.42 4.24 -11.92
N GLY A 30 -3.95 3.79 -10.75
CA GLY A 30 -4.79 3.35 -9.65
C GLY A 30 -4.79 4.33 -8.47
N PHE A 31 -5.79 4.20 -7.62
CA PHE A 31 -5.93 4.94 -6.38
C PHE A 31 -5.91 3.97 -5.18
N ASN A 32 -5.04 4.21 -4.22
CA ASN A 32 -5.01 3.44 -2.97
C ASN A 32 -5.80 4.17 -1.88
N ALA A 33 -6.81 3.52 -1.34
CA ALA A 33 -7.70 4.01 -0.30
C ALA A 33 -7.52 3.23 0.99
N LEU A 34 -6.96 3.85 2.02
CA LEU A 34 -7.00 3.31 3.37
C LEU A 34 -8.38 3.54 3.97
N ILE A 35 -9.12 2.43 4.21
CA ILE A 35 -10.52 2.49 4.68
C ILE A 35 -10.67 1.99 6.12
N GLU A 36 -9.61 2.15 6.91
CA GLU A 36 -9.63 1.76 8.32
C GLU A 36 -10.74 2.50 9.11
N LYS A 37 -11.23 1.86 10.17
CA LYS A 37 -12.11 2.50 11.14
C LYS A 37 -11.33 3.56 11.91
N GLY A 38 -11.31 4.78 11.35
CA GLY A 38 -10.74 5.97 11.96
C GLY A 38 -11.82 6.87 12.54
N SER A 39 -11.55 8.18 12.65
CA SER A 39 -12.58 9.17 12.95
C SER A 39 -13.54 9.34 11.77
N ASP A 40 -14.79 9.74 12.05
CA ASP A 40 -15.79 10.04 11.01
C ASP A 40 -15.26 11.05 9.98
N LYS A 41 -14.49 12.03 10.44
CA LYS A 41 -13.83 13.02 9.59
C LYS A 41 -12.84 12.37 8.60
N TYR A 42 -12.13 11.32 9.03
CA TYR A 42 -11.21 10.59 8.15
C TYR A 42 -11.96 9.78 7.09
N LEU A 43 -13.00 9.07 7.50
CA LEU A 43 -13.84 8.27 6.59
C LEU A 43 -14.57 9.17 5.57
N GLN A 44 -15.11 10.30 6.03
CA GLN A 44 -15.72 11.29 5.14
C GLN A 44 -14.71 11.80 4.10
N ARG A 45 -13.51 12.18 4.52
CA ARG A 45 -12.45 12.63 3.60
C ARG A 45 -12.08 11.54 2.60
N MET A 46 -11.94 10.29 3.03
CA MET A 46 -11.62 9.17 2.13
C MET A 46 -12.75 8.93 1.12
N SER A 47 -14.00 9.02 1.58
CA SER A 47 -15.17 8.96 0.71
C SER A 47 -15.13 10.03 -0.38
N GLU A 48 -14.89 11.29 -0.02
CA GLU A 48 -14.76 12.40 -0.95
C GLU A 48 -13.59 12.24 -1.94
N TRP A 49 -12.48 11.64 -1.47
CA TRP A 49 -11.31 11.39 -2.33
C TRP A 49 -11.56 10.28 -3.34
N ILE A 50 -12.31 9.25 -2.97
CA ILE A 50 -12.74 8.19 -3.91
C ILE A 50 -13.62 8.79 -4.99
N ASP A 51 -14.60 9.64 -4.62
CA ASP A 51 -15.47 10.31 -5.58
C ASP A 51 -14.66 11.20 -6.55
N ILE A 52 -13.68 11.96 -6.04
CA ILE A 52 -12.77 12.77 -6.87
C ILE A 52 -11.96 11.89 -7.82
N ALA A 53 -11.41 10.78 -7.34
CA ALA A 53 -10.65 9.85 -8.16
C ALA A 53 -11.50 9.26 -9.30
N LEU A 54 -12.75 8.88 -9.00
CA LEU A 54 -13.71 8.40 -9.98
C LEU A 54 -14.09 9.47 -11.01
N ASP A 55 -14.32 10.73 -10.58
CA ASP A 55 -14.59 11.87 -11.46
C ASP A 55 -13.42 12.16 -12.41
N GLU A 56 -12.18 12.02 -11.94
CA GLU A 56 -10.96 12.18 -12.74
C GLU A 56 -10.61 10.93 -13.58
N GLY A 57 -11.52 9.98 -13.68
CA GLY A 57 -11.42 8.83 -14.57
C GLY A 57 -10.57 7.66 -14.05
N ILE A 58 -10.24 7.62 -12.77
CA ILE A 58 -9.60 6.44 -12.16
C ILE A 58 -10.63 5.32 -12.08
N ARG A 59 -10.21 4.09 -12.44
CA ARG A 59 -11.07 2.89 -12.47
C ARG A 59 -10.44 1.70 -11.78
N PHE A 60 -9.20 1.80 -11.31
CA PHE A 60 -8.54 0.77 -10.51
C PHE A 60 -8.31 1.29 -9.09
N PHE A 61 -8.88 0.61 -8.12
CA PHE A 61 -8.77 0.97 -6.71
C PHE A 61 -8.14 -0.16 -5.91
N VAL A 62 -7.25 0.21 -5.00
CA VAL A 62 -6.72 -0.67 -3.97
C VAL A 62 -7.26 -0.21 -2.64
N THR A 63 -7.79 -1.13 -1.84
CA THR A 63 -8.28 -0.84 -0.49
C THR A 63 -7.53 -1.65 0.55
N SER A 64 -7.39 -1.12 1.75
CA SER A 64 -6.79 -1.80 2.88
C SER A 64 -7.42 -1.37 4.19
N LEU A 65 -7.35 -2.24 5.21
CA LEU A 65 -7.78 -1.98 6.59
C LEU A 65 -9.27 -1.57 6.71
N GLY A 66 -10.18 -2.48 6.64
CA GLY A 66 -11.59 -2.21 6.84
C GLY A 66 -12.49 -3.05 5.93
N LYS A 67 -13.75 -2.63 5.80
CA LYS A 67 -14.70 -3.26 4.89
C LYS A 67 -14.78 -2.48 3.59
N PRO A 68 -14.47 -3.09 2.42
CA PRO A 68 -14.48 -2.41 1.13
C PRO A 68 -15.84 -2.33 0.45
N ASP A 69 -16.92 -2.86 1.01
CA ASP A 69 -18.27 -2.95 0.43
C ASP A 69 -18.75 -1.63 -0.20
N TRP A 70 -18.72 -0.54 0.55
CA TRP A 70 -19.15 0.78 0.08
C TRP A 70 -18.22 1.37 -1.00
N VAL A 71 -16.95 0.95 -1.05
CA VAL A 71 -16.02 1.33 -2.13
C VAL A 71 -16.35 0.53 -3.39
N CYS A 72 -16.54 -0.78 -3.25
CA CYS A 72 -16.93 -1.66 -4.36
C CYS A 72 -18.19 -1.16 -5.05
N GLU A 73 -19.24 -0.86 -4.29
CA GLU A 73 -20.50 -0.32 -4.83
C GLU A 73 -20.27 0.92 -5.71
N ARG A 74 -19.51 1.90 -5.21
CA ARG A 74 -19.25 3.15 -5.95
C ARG A 74 -18.37 2.96 -7.17
N VAL A 75 -17.32 2.16 -7.03
CA VAL A 75 -16.35 1.92 -8.10
C VAL A 75 -17.00 1.11 -9.22
N HIS A 76 -17.75 0.06 -8.89
CA HIS A 76 -18.48 -0.76 -9.85
C HIS A 76 -19.56 0.03 -10.59
N ALA A 77 -20.27 0.93 -9.92
CA ALA A 77 -21.24 1.83 -10.55
C ALA A 77 -20.61 2.72 -11.65
N LYS A 78 -19.31 2.87 -11.67
CA LYS A 78 -18.52 3.62 -12.66
C LYS A 78 -17.69 2.73 -13.60
N GLY A 79 -17.91 1.39 -13.56
CA GLY A 79 -17.19 0.43 -14.39
C GLY A 79 -15.71 0.24 -14.00
N GLY A 80 -15.37 0.51 -12.73
CA GLY A 80 -14.04 0.27 -12.19
C GLY A 80 -13.94 -1.07 -11.46
N VAL A 81 -12.74 -1.38 -10.96
CA VAL A 81 -12.42 -2.60 -10.21
C VAL A 81 -11.74 -2.26 -8.88
N VAL A 82 -11.96 -3.11 -7.88
CA VAL A 82 -11.41 -2.96 -6.52
C VAL A 82 -10.61 -4.18 -6.13
N TYR A 83 -9.33 -3.99 -5.80
CA TYR A 83 -8.52 -5.01 -5.16
C TYR A 83 -8.34 -4.67 -3.68
N HIS A 84 -8.19 -5.70 -2.84
CA HIS A 84 -8.10 -5.51 -1.39
C HIS A 84 -6.85 -6.17 -0.81
N ASP A 85 -6.11 -5.42 0.03
CA ASP A 85 -4.96 -5.93 0.77
C ASP A 85 -5.42 -6.93 1.83
N VAL A 86 -4.88 -8.15 1.78
CA VAL A 86 -5.20 -9.24 2.71
C VAL A 86 -3.92 -9.90 3.21
N THR A 87 -3.95 -10.41 4.45
CA THR A 87 -2.83 -11.10 5.10
C THR A 87 -3.14 -12.56 5.43
N ASN A 88 -4.38 -13.02 5.22
CA ASN A 88 -4.80 -14.39 5.50
C ASN A 88 -6.17 -14.68 4.84
N ARG A 89 -6.54 -15.95 4.84
CA ARG A 89 -7.80 -16.45 4.26
C ARG A 89 -9.06 -15.82 4.86
N THR A 90 -9.06 -15.52 6.14
CA THR A 90 -10.21 -14.88 6.80
C THR A 90 -10.45 -13.47 6.25
N HIS A 91 -9.37 -12.70 6.05
CA HIS A 91 -9.46 -11.37 5.43
C HIS A 91 -9.85 -11.48 3.96
N ALA A 92 -9.29 -12.46 3.24
CA ALA A 92 -9.59 -12.71 1.84
C ALA A 92 -11.09 -12.98 1.62
N LYS A 93 -11.68 -13.92 2.37
CA LYS A 93 -13.11 -14.23 2.28
C LYS A 93 -13.98 -13.03 2.59
N LYS A 94 -13.66 -12.26 3.65
CA LYS A 94 -14.40 -11.02 3.96
C LYS A 94 -14.32 -9.98 2.84
N GLY A 95 -13.16 -9.84 2.18
CA GLY A 95 -13.01 -8.97 1.02
C GLY A 95 -13.90 -9.42 -0.14
N ILE A 96 -13.87 -10.71 -0.49
CA ILE A 96 -14.70 -11.30 -1.54
C ILE A 96 -16.19 -11.13 -1.24
N ASP A 97 -16.61 -11.38 0.00
CA ASP A 97 -17.99 -11.16 0.46
C ASP A 97 -18.42 -9.69 0.33
N CYS A 98 -17.50 -8.75 0.36
CA CYS A 98 -17.73 -7.33 0.12
C CYS A 98 -17.70 -6.94 -1.38
N GLY A 99 -17.45 -7.89 -2.28
CA GLY A 99 -17.49 -7.68 -3.73
C GLY A 99 -16.19 -7.20 -4.36
N VAL A 100 -15.01 -7.47 -3.76
CA VAL A 100 -13.73 -7.13 -4.41
C VAL A 100 -13.47 -8.01 -5.62
N ASP A 101 -12.82 -7.45 -6.64
CA ASP A 101 -12.51 -8.11 -7.91
C ASP A 101 -11.21 -8.91 -7.86
N GLY A 102 -10.37 -8.70 -6.86
CA GLY A 102 -9.11 -9.39 -6.66
C GLY A 102 -8.48 -9.10 -5.31
N LEU A 103 -7.46 -9.84 -4.96
CA LEU A 103 -6.76 -9.77 -3.69
C LEU A 103 -5.30 -9.38 -3.87
N ILE A 104 -4.80 -8.52 -2.99
CA ILE A 104 -3.38 -8.24 -2.85
C ILE A 104 -2.89 -8.99 -1.63
N CYS A 105 -2.12 -10.03 -1.87
CA CYS A 105 -1.63 -10.98 -0.88
C CYS A 105 -0.39 -10.40 -0.19
N VAL A 106 -0.57 -9.74 0.94
CA VAL A 106 0.50 -9.08 1.70
C VAL A 106 1.19 -10.10 2.58
N ASN A 107 2.38 -10.54 2.17
CA ASN A 107 3.16 -11.58 2.84
C ASN A 107 4.07 -11.04 3.96
N ASP A 108 4.85 -11.92 4.60
CA ASP A 108 5.78 -11.63 5.70
C ASP A 108 7.00 -10.77 5.29
N ARG A 109 7.26 -10.59 3.99
CA ARG A 109 8.35 -9.78 3.44
C ARG A 109 7.87 -8.40 2.93
N ALA A 110 6.62 -8.04 3.22
CA ALA A 110 6.10 -6.75 2.80
C ALA A 110 6.76 -5.59 3.55
N GLY A 111 7.13 -4.54 2.83
CA GLY A 111 7.50 -3.25 3.41
C GLY A 111 6.26 -2.54 3.94
N GLY A 112 6.28 -2.09 5.18
CA GLY A 112 5.10 -1.53 5.84
C GLY A 112 4.31 -2.57 6.62
N HIS A 113 2.98 -2.52 6.59
CA HIS A 113 2.16 -3.56 7.20
C HIS A 113 2.45 -4.90 6.53
N LEU A 114 2.69 -5.92 7.32
CA LEU A 114 3.06 -7.26 6.83
C LEU A 114 2.11 -8.32 7.38
N GLY A 115 2.04 -9.44 6.65
CA GLY A 115 1.43 -10.69 7.11
C GLY A 115 2.44 -11.56 7.87
N ASP A 116 2.01 -12.75 8.20
CA ASP A 116 2.78 -13.78 8.91
C ASP A 116 3.06 -15.03 8.05
N MET A 117 2.59 -15.02 6.80
CA MET A 117 2.73 -16.12 5.84
C MET A 117 3.73 -15.75 4.77
N SER A 118 4.52 -16.72 4.31
CA SER A 118 5.38 -16.58 3.14
C SER A 118 4.56 -16.39 1.85
N MET A 119 5.23 -16.04 0.77
CA MET A 119 4.60 -15.93 -0.55
C MET A 119 3.97 -17.26 -0.99
N GLU A 120 4.68 -18.37 -0.72
CA GLU A 120 4.27 -19.73 -1.03
C GLU A 120 3.03 -20.14 -0.23
N GLU A 121 3.07 -19.97 1.09
CA GLU A 121 1.97 -20.30 1.99
C GLU A 121 0.72 -19.49 1.66
N MET A 122 0.85 -18.20 1.36
CA MET A 122 -0.28 -17.37 0.94
C MET A 122 -0.90 -17.84 -0.36
N TYR A 123 -0.08 -18.22 -1.35
CA TYR A 123 -0.61 -18.76 -2.60
C TYR A 123 -1.37 -20.05 -2.39
N GLU A 124 -0.79 -21.00 -1.64
CA GLU A 124 -1.44 -22.26 -1.31
C GLU A 124 -2.78 -22.07 -0.57
N ASP A 125 -2.80 -21.12 0.39
CA ASP A 125 -4.01 -20.82 1.19
C ASP A 125 -5.11 -20.11 0.40
N LEU A 126 -4.78 -19.31 -0.64
CA LEU A 126 -5.74 -18.43 -1.29
C LEU A 126 -6.09 -18.78 -2.74
N SER A 127 -5.31 -19.66 -3.40
CA SER A 127 -5.45 -19.92 -4.85
C SER A 127 -6.79 -20.57 -5.26
N ASP A 128 -7.49 -21.20 -4.34
CA ASP A 128 -8.80 -21.82 -4.58
C ASP A 128 -9.99 -20.84 -4.45
N LEU A 129 -9.75 -19.56 -4.12
CA LEU A 129 -10.82 -18.58 -3.89
C LEU A 129 -11.44 -18.02 -5.18
N GLY A 130 -10.88 -18.34 -6.34
CA GLY A 130 -11.47 -18.01 -7.65
C GLY A 130 -11.42 -16.55 -8.05
N VAL A 131 -10.56 -15.74 -7.45
CA VAL A 131 -10.30 -14.34 -7.80
C VAL A 131 -8.81 -14.13 -8.09
N PRO A 132 -8.43 -13.13 -8.91
CA PRO A 132 -7.04 -12.80 -9.16
C PRO A 132 -6.24 -12.52 -7.89
N LEU A 133 -5.03 -13.05 -7.80
CA LEU A 133 -4.10 -12.89 -6.68
C LEU A 133 -2.87 -12.09 -7.11
N ILE A 134 -2.59 -11.01 -6.39
CA ILE A 134 -1.41 -10.15 -6.59
C ILE A 134 -0.45 -10.38 -5.43
N CYS A 135 0.78 -10.80 -5.70
CA CYS A 135 1.79 -10.97 -4.67
C CYS A 135 2.34 -9.61 -4.22
N ALA A 136 2.31 -9.34 -2.91
CA ALA A 136 2.85 -8.11 -2.31
C ALA A 136 3.79 -8.45 -1.16
N GLY A 137 5.06 -8.06 -1.33
CA GLY A 137 6.12 -8.27 -0.35
C GLY A 137 7.29 -9.08 -0.90
N GLY A 138 8.51 -8.60 -0.63
CA GLY A 138 9.75 -9.25 -1.04
C GLY A 138 10.06 -9.19 -2.55
N ILE A 139 9.29 -8.51 -3.35
CA ILE A 139 9.53 -8.38 -4.80
C ILE A 139 10.47 -7.20 -5.04
N GLY A 140 11.76 -7.48 -5.11
CA GLY A 140 12.80 -6.48 -5.30
C GLY A 140 13.55 -6.59 -6.63
N SER A 141 13.48 -7.71 -7.32
CA SER A 141 14.17 -7.94 -8.60
C SER A 141 13.34 -8.79 -9.56
N GLU A 142 13.86 -8.98 -10.75
CA GLU A 142 13.30 -9.87 -11.78
C GLU A 142 13.15 -11.32 -11.26
N LYS A 143 14.08 -11.79 -10.43
CA LYS A 143 14.05 -13.14 -9.88
C LYS A 143 12.80 -13.40 -9.06
N GLU A 144 12.48 -12.51 -8.13
CA GLU A 144 11.27 -12.64 -7.28
C GLU A 144 9.99 -12.45 -8.11
N LEU A 145 10.00 -11.54 -9.10
CA LEU A 145 8.90 -11.38 -10.04
C LEU A 145 8.62 -12.70 -10.78
N ILE A 146 9.65 -13.29 -11.39
CA ILE A 146 9.51 -14.57 -12.11
C ILE A 146 9.06 -15.69 -11.16
N ALA A 147 9.55 -15.73 -9.93
CA ALA A 147 9.14 -16.72 -8.94
C ALA A 147 7.64 -16.61 -8.62
N ALA A 148 7.14 -15.41 -8.34
CA ALA A 148 5.72 -15.18 -8.09
C ALA A 148 4.84 -15.58 -9.29
N MET A 149 5.23 -15.18 -10.51
CA MET A 149 4.47 -15.53 -11.72
C MET A 149 4.48 -17.04 -12.01
N LYS A 150 5.63 -17.73 -11.78
CA LYS A 150 5.71 -19.20 -11.93
C LYS A 150 4.90 -19.95 -10.90
N MET A 151 4.71 -19.38 -9.72
CA MET A 151 3.86 -19.96 -8.67
C MET A 151 2.37 -19.90 -9.04
N GLY A 152 1.98 -18.96 -9.87
CA GLY A 152 0.61 -18.78 -10.36
C GLY A 152 -0.07 -17.49 -9.94
N TYR A 153 0.64 -16.57 -9.29
CA TYR A 153 0.11 -15.24 -9.06
C TYR A 153 -0.18 -14.51 -10.38
N ASP A 154 -1.27 -13.76 -10.44
CA ASP A 154 -1.68 -12.99 -11.63
C ASP A 154 -0.86 -11.70 -11.82
N GLY A 155 -0.13 -11.28 -10.80
CA GLY A 155 0.72 -10.10 -10.84
C GLY A 155 1.45 -9.84 -9.53
N VAL A 156 2.17 -8.73 -9.45
CA VAL A 156 2.92 -8.32 -8.27
C VAL A 156 2.67 -6.86 -7.91
N GLN A 157 2.75 -6.54 -6.61
CA GLN A 157 2.78 -5.16 -6.11
C GLN A 157 4.16 -4.86 -5.53
N MET A 158 4.78 -3.79 -6.03
CA MET A 158 6.10 -3.34 -5.60
C MET A 158 5.99 -1.93 -5.02
N GLY A 159 6.57 -1.71 -3.84
CA GLY A 159 6.57 -0.41 -3.18
C GLY A 159 7.98 0.09 -2.85
N THR A 160 8.67 -0.59 -1.94
CA THR A 160 9.95 -0.16 -1.36
C THR A 160 11.02 0.12 -2.44
N ARG A 161 11.09 -0.71 -3.50
CA ARG A 161 12.03 -0.50 -4.59
C ARG A 161 11.85 0.87 -5.27
N PHE A 162 10.61 1.29 -5.49
CA PHE A 162 10.33 2.59 -6.13
C PHE A 162 10.57 3.79 -5.21
N ILE A 163 10.60 3.59 -3.88
CA ILE A 163 11.00 4.68 -2.95
C ILE A 163 12.48 5.03 -3.16
N ALA A 164 13.31 4.07 -3.51
CA ALA A 164 14.75 4.26 -3.70
C ALA A 164 15.13 4.83 -5.08
N THR A 165 14.17 5.06 -5.99
CA THR A 165 14.45 5.61 -7.32
C THR A 165 14.70 7.13 -7.28
N ASP A 166 15.37 7.65 -8.31
CA ASP A 166 15.69 9.09 -8.42
C ASP A 166 14.42 9.95 -8.54
N GLU A 167 13.38 9.42 -9.16
CA GLU A 167 12.11 10.11 -9.36
C GLU A 167 11.30 10.28 -8.05
N CYS A 168 11.59 9.46 -7.04
CA CYS A 168 10.95 9.61 -5.74
C CYS A 168 11.55 10.81 -4.99
N THR A 169 10.70 11.68 -4.46
CA THR A 169 11.11 12.89 -3.71
C THR A 169 11.47 12.63 -2.25
N THR A 170 11.59 11.36 -1.85
CA THR A 170 12.03 10.95 -0.51
C THR A 170 13.46 11.45 -0.25
N PRO A 171 13.81 11.91 0.98
CA PRO A 171 15.16 12.32 1.33
C PRO A 171 16.21 11.27 1.02
N GLN A 172 17.41 11.71 0.57
CA GLN A 172 18.46 10.82 0.11
C GLN A 172 18.93 9.84 1.19
N ASP A 173 19.05 10.27 2.43
CA ASP A 173 19.42 9.42 3.56
C ASP A 173 18.46 8.22 3.76
N TYR A 174 17.17 8.42 3.44
CA TYR A 174 16.17 7.34 3.49
C TYR A 174 16.34 6.37 2.31
N LYS A 175 16.60 6.88 1.10
CA LYS A 175 16.91 6.06 -0.08
C LYS A 175 18.16 5.22 0.16
N ASP A 176 19.22 5.85 0.69
CA ASP A 176 20.48 5.19 1.03
C ASP A 176 20.29 4.10 2.08
N ALA A 177 19.42 4.33 3.07
CA ALA A 177 19.07 3.29 4.04
C ALA A 177 18.40 2.08 3.39
N ILE A 178 17.49 2.29 2.42
CA ILE A 178 16.85 1.20 1.67
C ILE A 178 17.89 0.43 0.83
N VAL A 179 18.75 1.15 0.09
CA VAL A 179 19.71 0.55 -0.83
C VAL A 179 20.78 -0.25 -0.08
N ASN A 180 21.21 0.22 1.10
CA ASN A 180 22.26 -0.41 1.88
C ASN A 180 21.74 -1.48 2.87
N ALA A 181 20.42 -1.56 3.10
CA ALA A 181 19.84 -2.55 4.01
C ALA A 181 20.02 -3.97 3.47
N LYS A 182 20.43 -4.87 4.35
CA LYS A 182 20.42 -6.32 4.13
C LYS A 182 19.20 -6.94 4.76
N GLU A 183 18.93 -8.20 4.45
CA GLU A 183 17.79 -8.92 5.02
C GLU A 183 17.82 -8.93 6.55
N ASP A 184 18.99 -9.12 7.16
CA ASP A 184 19.19 -9.10 8.62
C ASP A 184 18.99 -7.71 9.26
N ASP A 185 18.95 -6.65 8.47
CA ASP A 185 18.67 -5.29 8.94
C ASP A 185 17.15 -5.01 8.99
N ILE A 186 16.32 -5.91 8.47
CA ILE A 186 14.86 -5.76 8.48
C ILE A 186 14.31 -6.43 9.74
N THR A 187 13.57 -5.65 10.52
CA THR A 187 12.85 -6.13 11.70
C THR A 187 11.41 -5.64 11.67
N TRP A 188 10.59 -6.08 12.59
CA TRP A 188 9.21 -5.63 12.70
C TRP A 188 8.90 -5.00 14.06
N THR A 189 7.93 -4.11 14.10
CA THR A 189 7.49 -3.44 15.32
C THR A 189 6.00 -3.11 15.27
N THR A 190 5.34 -3.22 16.41
CA THR A 190 3.95 -2.76 16.60
C THR A 190 3.86 -1.36 17.21
N LYS A 191 5.00 -0.78 17.63
CA LYS A 191 5.04 0.48 18.41
C LYS A 191 4.55 1.71 17.64
N LEU A 192 4.53 1.66 16.31
CA LEU A 192 4.16 2.81 15.47
C LEU A 192 2.67 2.88 15.18
N THR A 193 2.04 1.75 14.89
CA THR A 193 0.67 1.69 14.36
C THR A 193 -0.25 0.78 15.19
N GLY A 194 0.30 -0.01 16.12
CA GLY A 194 -0.43 -1.03 16.85
C GLY A 194 -0.55 -2.37 16.11
N VAL A 195 -0.15 -2.41 14.83
CA VAL A 195 -0.08 -3.62 14.00
C VAL A 195 1.37 -3.83 13.55
N PRO A 196 1.80 -5.07 13.21
CA PRO A 196 3.15 -5.34 12.75
C PRO A 196 3.50 -4.55 11.47
N ILE A 197 4.63 -3.85 11.52
CA ILE A 197 5.21 -3.18 10.35
C ILE A 197 6.69 -3.52 10.24
N ALA A 198 7.17 -3.76 9.03
CA ALA A 198 8.58 -3.93 8.73
C ALA A 198 9.30 -2.57 8.80
N VAL A 199 10.48 -2.56 9.42
CA VAL A 199 11.35 -1.38 9.53
C VAL A 199 12.80 -1.78 9.32
N ILE A 200 13.63 -0.86 8.77
CA ILE A 200 15.06 -1.05 8.71
C ILE A 200 15.68 -0.72 10.06
N GLU A 201 16.33 -1.69 10.70
CA GLU A 201 17.10 -1.47 11.91
C GLU A 201 18.52 -1.02 11.56
N THR A 202 18.81 0.27 11.69
CA THR A 202 20.17 0.79 11.48
C THR A 202 21.03 0.61 12.73
N LYS A 203 22.34 0.31 12.57
CA LYS A 203 23.29 0.08 13.70
C LYS A 203 23.34 1.22 14.72
N GLY A 204 22.87 2.42 14.36
CA GLY A 204 22.66 3.57 15.28
C GLY A 204 21.30 3.59 15.98
N SER A 205 20.33 2.78 15.54
CA SER A 205 18.92 2.91 15.97
C SER A 205 18.60 2.28 17.31
N LYS A 206 19.44 1.37 17.84
CA LYS A 206 19.26 0.86 19.21
C LYS A 206 19.20 1.99 20.27
N LYS A 207 19.90 3.11 20.01
CA LYS A 207 19.79 4.34 20.82
C LYS A 207 18.84 5.39 20.23
N HIS A 208 18.53 5.33 18.92
CA HIS A 208 17.85 6.38 18.18
C HIS A 208 16.47 5.99 17.60
N SER A 209 16.02 4.75 17.76
CA SER A 209 14.65 4.35 17.36
C SER A 209 13.59 5.29 17.94
N ASN A 210 13.83 5.79 19.17
CA ASN A 210 13.03 6.82 19.81
C ASN A 210 13.13 8.22 19.16
N TRP A 211 14.23 8.55 18.44
CA TRP A 211 14.45 9.88 17.89
C TRP A 211 13.82 10.05 16.50
N ILE A 212 14.00 9.08 15.60
CA ILE A 212 13.35 9.08 14.28
C ILE A 212 11.83 9.00 14.47
N ILE A 213 11.36 8.11 15.34
CA ILE A 213 9.95 7.99 15.72
C ILE A 213 9.43 9.30 16.34
N ARG A 214 10.17 9.93 17.27
CA ARG A 214 9.79 11.22 17.88
C ARG A 214 9.81 12.37 16.88
N ARG A 215 10.72 12.38 15.90
CA ARG A 215 10.78 13.42 14.86
C ARG A 215 9.66 13.26 13.84
N LEU A 216 9.34 12.04 13.45
CA LEU A 216 8.19 11.71 12.61
C LEU A 216 6.86 12.01 13.32
N LEU A 217 6.75 11.72 14.63
CA LEU A 217 5.56 11.99 15.44
C LEU A 217 5.40 13.48 15.80
N LYS A 218 6.49 14.26 15.90
CA LYS A 218 6.44 15.72 16.16
C LYS A 218 6.21 16.55 14.91
N SER A 219 6.55 16.03 13.72
CA SER A 219 6.16 16.69 12.47
C SER A 219 4.64 16.58 12.31
N ARG A 220 3.99 17.60 11.73
CA ARG A 220 2.55 17.60 11.35
C ARG A 220 2.13 16.42 10.45
N PHE A 221 2.96 15.40 10.36
CA PHE A 221 2.90 14.19 9.54
C PHE A 221 2.23 12.98 10.22
N LYS A 222 1.53 13.12 11.34
CA LYS A 222 0.81 12.02 11.99
C LYS A 222 -0.06 11.16 11.03
N HIS A 223 -0.49 11.74 9.92
CA HIS A 223 -1.28 11.04 8.90
C HIS A 223 -0.48 10.60 7.65
N ARG A 224 0.78 11.03 7.50
CA ARG A 224 1.60 10.71 6.32
C ARG A 224 2.51 9.49 6.50
N VAL A 225 2.85 9.13 7.73
CA VAL A 225 3.67 7.93 8.03
C VAL A 225 2.94 6.63 7.68
N ARG A 226 1.61 6.63 7.65
CA ARG A 226 0.79 5.46 7.28
C ARG A 226 0.81 5.06 5.80
N VAL A 227 1.51 5.82 4.96
CA VAL A 227 1.54 5.63 3.50
C VAL A 227 2.96 5.35 2.97
N LEU A 228 3.97 5.43 3.81
CA LEU A 228 5.38 5.46 3.39
C LEU A 228 6.23 4.29 3.84
N ILE A 229 5.63 3.25 4.39
CA ILE A 229 6.37 2.03 4.72
C ILE A 229 5.78 0.85 3.96
#